data_47b0489318e219ef37333cecfd79c189
#
_entry.id   47b0489318e219ef37333cecfd79c189
#
_cell.length_a   1.000
_cell.length_b   1.000
_cell.length_c   1.000
_cell.angle_alpha   90.00
_cell.angle_beta   90.00
_cell.angle_gamma   90.00
#
_symmetry.space_group_name_H-M   'P 1'
#
loop_
_entity.id
_entity.type
_entity.pdbx_description
1 polymer ?
#
loop_
_entity_poly.entity_id
_entity_poly.type
_entity_poly.pdbx_seq_one_letter_code
_entity_poly.pdbx_strand_id
1 'polypeptide(L)'
;MRRMRKAAAALSAAAAVLIAIPPTTASAAPVPHATFVRESFDRLPLGPVTAGRGWTTDTADGSLTVEPSTRGHGRELRLRTEGNGRAFLVLSDLAPAHNSFWARLRLRVADFPTAPDWAHWTIAEAAGSDTPTLVRPLGGQYAPTDQGNFWGVGSDLGPTGDWTAWKTSAPAKAGTWQCVEFHLDATDNRVTVYLDGREQSELTVSTKQHGGTGDDFVFPRFDTLKLGWQLYQSGPTPSAYDVRMDDVALSSKRVGGCAP
;
A
#
# COMPACT_ATOMS: atom_id res chain seq x y z
N MET A 1 -59.94 -47.54 67.16
CA MET A 1 -59.56 -48.11 65.86
C MET A 1 -59.79 -47.12 64.72
N ARG A 2 -58.69 -46.51 64.22
CA ARG A 2 -58.77 -45.48 63.12
C ARG A 2 -58.17 -46.10 61.88
N ARG A 3 -58.95 -46.23 60.82
CA ARG A 3 -58.50 -46.73 59.51
C ARG A 3 -57.85 -45.62 58.75
N MET A 4 -56.58 -45.80 58.41
CA MET A 4 -55.78 -44.97 57.47
C MET A 4 -56.19 -45.28 56.04
N ARG A 5 -56.65 -44.27 55.32
CA ARG A 5 -56.84 -44.33 53.86
C ARG A 5 -55.50 -43.96 53.17
N LYS A 6 -55.02 -44.81 52.35
CA LYS A 6 -53.87 -44.55 51.47
C LYS A 6 -54.38 -43.79 50.23
N ALA A 7 -53.84 -42.60 50.00
CA ALA A 7 -54.03 -41.91 48.74
C ALA A 7 -52.92 -42.29 47.78
N ALA A 8 -53.26 -42.73 46.58
CA ALA A 8 -52.32 -43.00 45.50
C ALA A 8 -52.17 -41.72 44.68
N ALA A 9 -50.95 -41.25 44.57
CA ALA A 9 -50.60 -40.13 43.68
C ALA A 9 -50.19 -40.69 42.31
N ALA A 10 -50.91 -40.26 41.27
CA ALA A 10 -50.54 -40.56 39.88
C ALA A 10 -49.54 -39.50 39.39
N LEU A 11 -48.33 -39.95 39.00
CA LEU A 11 -47.34 -39.12 38.32
C LEU A 11 -47.67 -39.09 36.81
N SER A 12 -47.99 -37.94 36.29
CA SER A 12 -48.08 -37.69 34.85
C SER A 12 -46.71 -37.30 34.35
N ALA A 13 -46.08 -38.12 33.54
CA ALA A 13 -44.83 -37.81 32.84
C ALA A 13 -45.15 -37.00 31.58
N ALA A 14 -44.80 -35.71 31.56
CA ALA A 14 -44.80 -34.87 30.36
C ALA A 14 -43.50 -35.08 29.57
N ALA A 15 -43.64 -35.67 28.39
CA ALA A 15 -42.52 -35.83 27.45
C ALA A 15 -42.28 -34.50 26.74
N ALA A 16 -41.18 -33.81 27.03
CA ALA A 16 -40.73 -32.64 26.28
C ALA A 16 -40.04 -33.08 24.97
N VAL A 17 -40.64 -32.80 23.85
CA VAL A 17 -40.06 -32.99 22.53
C VAL A 17 -39.08 -31.81 22.25
N LEU A 18 -37.80 -32.06 22.35
CA LEU A 18 -36.75 -31.12 21.93
C LEU A 18 -36.65 -31.17 20.40
N ILE A 19 -37.18 -30.14 19.74
CA ILE A 19 -36.96 -29.90 18.31
C ILE A 19 -35.56 -29.31 18.17
N ALA A 20 -34.59 -30.10 17.73
CA ALA A 20 -33.27 -29.62 17.37
C ALA A 20 -33.36 -28.82 16.07
N ILE A 21 -33.23 -27.47 16.18
CA ILE A 21 -33.05 -26.61 15.01
C ILE A 21 -31.61 -26.80 14.52
N PRO A 22 -31.37 -27.24 13.27
CA PRO A 22 -30.04 -27.35 12.76
C PRO A 22 -29.41 -25.94 12.67
N PRO A 23 -28.12 -25.77 13.01
CA PRO A 23 -27.43 -24.50 12.83
C PRO A 23 -27.45 -24.14 11.34
N THR A 24 -28.10 -23.07 10.97
CA THR A 24 -27.99 -22.45 9.66
C THR A 24 -26.55 -21.92 9.55
N THR A 25 -25.69 -22.65 8.87
CA THR A 25 -24.40 -22.11 8.43
C THR A 25 -24.68 -20.99 7.45
N ALA A 26 -24.59 -19.75 7.92
CA ALA A 26 -24.59 -18.61 7.04
C ALA A 26 -23.36 -18.75 6.12
N SER A 27 -23.60 -19.13 4.86
CA SER A 27 -22.60 -19.11 3.83
C SER A 27 -22.19 -17.66 3.67
N ALA A 28 -20.96 -17.31 4.06
CA ALA A 28 -20.41 -16.00 3.80
C ALA A 28 -20.47 -15.79 2.28
N ALA A 29 -21.18 -14.77 1.83
CA ALA A 29 -21.21 -14.41 0.42
C ALA A 29 -19.76 -14.19 -0.03
N PRO A 30 -19.37 -14.72 -1.21
CA PRO A 30 -18.02 -14.50 -1.73
C PRO A 30 -17.79 -13.00 -1.87
N VAL A 31 -16.80 -12.48 -1.14
CA VAL A 31 -16.36 -11.10 -1.29
C VAL A 31 -15.93 -10.93 -2.76
N PRO A 32 -16.52 -10.01 -3.51
CA PRO A 32 -16.16 -9.84 -4.91
C PRO A 32 -14.66 -9.55 -4.99
N HIS A 33 -13.95 -10.28 -5.87
CA HIS A 33 -12.54 -10.04 -6.15
C HIS A 33 -12.42 -8.76 -6.98
N ALA A 34 -12.46 -7.62 -6.32
CA ALA A 34 -12.36 -6.35 -7.01
C ALA A 34 -10.90 -5.98 -7.20
N THR A 35 -10.40 -6.09 -8.42
CA THR A 35 -9.30 -5.25 -8.86
C THR A 35 -9.89 -3.86 -9.01
N PHE A 36 -9.51 -2.92 -8.15
CA PHE A 36 -10.05 -1.56 -8.14
C PHE A 36 -9.52 -0.76 -9.32
N VAL A 37 -8.22 -0.91 -9.61
CA VAL A 37 -7.52 -0.23 -10.70
C VAL A 37 -6.58 -1.20 -11.40
N ARG A 38 -6.50 -1.10 -12.72
CA ARG A 38 -5.45 -1.71 -13.54
C ARG A 38 -5.13 -0.77 -14.69
N GLU A 39 -3.88 -0.33 -14.77
CA GLU A 39 -3.41 0.60 -15.79
C GLU A 39 -2.04 0.16 -16.34
N SER A 40 -1.97 -0.07 -17.64
CA SER A 40 -0.76 -0.38 -18.39
C SER A 40 -0.33 0.75 -19.32
N PHE A 41 -1.08 1.86 -19.32
CA PHE A 41 -0.90 3.03 -20.19
C PHE A 41 -1.02 2.77 -21.70
N ASP A 42 -1.12 1.54 -22.16
CA ASP A 42 -1.15 1.14 -23.57
C ASP A 42 -2.30 1.78 -24.36
N ARG A 43 -3.40 2.08 -23.68
CA ARG A 43 -4.61 2.65 -24.28
C ARG A 43 -4.66 4.17 -24.23
N LEU A 44 -3.74 4.81 -23.54
CA LEU A 44 -3.69 6.26 -23.46
C LEU A 44 -2.93 6.83 -24.67
N PRO A 45 -3.28 8.03 -25.16
CA PRO A 45 -2.49 8.69 -26.19
C PRO A 45 -1.09 9.00 -25.71
N LEU A 46 -0.12 9.03 -26.61
CA LEU A 46 1.22 9.53 -26.34
C LEU A 46 1.17 11.02 -26.03
N GLY A 47 2.02 11.47 -25.12
CA GLY A 47 2.14 12.88 -24.70
C GLY A 47 1.72 13.13 -23.25
N PRO A 48 1.61 14.39 -22.86
CA PRO A 48 1.25 14.78 -21.50
C PRO A 48 -0.11 14.20 -21.08
N VAL A 49 -0.22 13.83 -19.82
CA VAL A 49 -1.43 13.20 -19.27
C VAL A 49 -1.78 13.81 -17.92
N THR A 50 -3.08 14.00 -17.68
CA THR A 50 -3.61 14.55 -16.43
C THR A 50 -4.60 13.62 -15.73
N ALA A 51 -5.12 12.63 -16.44
CA ALA A 51 -6.05 11.64 -15.89
C ALA A 51 -6.13 10.40 -16.76
N GLY A 52 -6.60 9.31 -16.15
CA GLY A 52 -6.97 8.05 -16.79
C GLY A 52 -8.22 7.46 -16.16
N ARG A 53 -8.46 6.17 -16.36
CA ARG A 53 -9.59 5.49 -15.75
C ARG A 53 -9.30 5.21 -14.27
N GLY A 54 -10.02 5.92 -13.38
CA GLY A 54 -9.91 5.73 -11.92
C GLY A 54 -8.68 6.41 -11.30
N TRP A 55 -8.03 7.33 -12.00
CA TRP A 55 -6.94 8.11 -11.46
C TRP A 55 -6.84 9.51 -12.08
N THR A 56 -6.22 10.41 -11.36
CA THR A 56 -5.82 11.77 -11.77
C THR A 56 -4.33 11.97 -11.49
N THR A 57 -3.84 13.20 -11.60
CA THR A 57 -2.43 13.52 -11.33
C THR A 57 -2.29 14.60 -10.26
N ASP A 58 -1.18 14.56 -9.51
CA ASP A 58 -0.70 15.64 -8.63
C ASP A 58 0.74 15.96 -9.02
N THR A 59 0.98 17.19 -9.50
CA THR A 59 2.30 17.63 -9.95
C THR A 59 2.66 19.00 -9.39
N ALA A 60 3.92 19.18 -9.03
CA ALA A 60 4.56 20.47 -8.80
C ALA A 60 6.02 20.36 -9.21
N ASP A 61 6.51 21.28 -10.00
CA ASP A 61 7.84 21.21 -10.62
C ASP A 61 8.11 19.80 -11.23
N GLY A 62 7.05 19.27 -11.87
CA GLY A 62 7.07 17.92 -12.43
C GLY A 62 6.01 17.73 -13.51
N SER A 63 6.12 16.60 -14.22
CA SER A 63 5.23 16.25 -15.32
C SER A 63 5.04 14.75 -15.43
N LEU A 64 3.90 14.35 -16.01
CA LEU A 64 3.60 12.98 -16.42
C LEU A 64 3.35 12.93 -17.92
N THR A 65 4.00 11.99 -18.59
CA THR A 65 3.92 11.82 -20.04
C THR A 65 3.83 10.34 -20.38
N VAL A 66 2.87 9.96 -21.24
CA VAL A 66 2.81 8.61 -21.81
C VAL A 66 3.79 8.53 -22.97
N GLU A 67 4.73 7.58 -22.91
CA GLU A 67 5.76 7.36 -23.92
C GLU A 67 5.75 5.90 -24.43
N PRO A 68 6.37 5.59 -25.58
CA PRO A 68 6.65 4.21 -25.94
C PRO A 68 7.48 3.52 -24.84
N SER A 69 7.14 2.27 -24.56
CA SER A 69 7.81 1.53 -23.48
C SER A 69 9.28 1.25 -23.81
N THR A 70 10.15 1.52 -22.85
CA THR A 70 11.58 1.16 -22.92
C THR A 70 11.82 -0.36 -22.79
N ARG A 71 10.78 -1.13 -22.48
CA ARG A 71 10.81 -2.61 -22.45
C ARG A 71 10.58 -3.25 -23.82
N GLY A 72 10.42 -2.46 -24.87
CA GLY A 72 10.36 -2.90 -26.26
C GLY A 72 8.94 -3.03 -26.86
N HIS A 73 7.89 -3.00 -26.07
CA HIS A 73 6.50 -3.03 -26.54
C HIS A 73 5.57 -2.30 -25.58
N GLY A 74 4.45 -1.80 -26.10
CA GLY A 74 3.47 -1.06 -25.32
C GLY A 74 3.87 0.38 -25.02
N ARG A 75 3.27 0.93 -23.99
CA ARG A 75 3.50 2.28 -23.49
C ARG A 75 3.77 2.24 -22.00
N GLU A 76 4.43 3.29 -21.51
CA GLU A 76 4.71 3.46 -20.09
C GLU A 76 4.49 4.91 -19.70
N LEU A 77 4.32 5.16 -18.41
CA LEU A 77 4.25 6.51 -17.87
C LEU A 77 5.66 6.95 -17.47
N ARG A 78 6.06 8.10 -17.99
CA ARG A 78 7.26 8.80 -17.58
C ARG A 78 6.91 9.94 -16.65
N LEU A 79 7.57 10.00 -15.51
CA LEU A 79 7.50 11.06 -14.53
C LEU A 79 8.82 11.82 -14.53
N ARG A 80 8.77 13.14 -14.62
CA ARG A 80 9.95 14.00 -14.47
C ARG A 80 9.68 15.01 -13.38
N THR A 81 10.68 15.28 -12.55
CA THR A 81 10.62 16.32 -11.52
C THR A 81 11.93 17.07 -11.45
N GLU A 82 11.88 18.30 -10.95
CA GLU A 82 13.05 19.12 -10.67
C GLU A 82 13.12 19.44 -9.17
N GLY A 83 14.31 19.39 -8.60
CA GLY A 83 14.52 19.63 -7.17
C GLY A 83 13.61 18.79 -6.28
N ASN A 84 12.89 19.46 -5.38
CA ASN A 84 11.87 18.86 -4.49
C ASN A 84 10.50 18.71 -5.17
N GLY A 85 10.48 18.65 -6.50
CA GLY A 85 9.26 18.48 -7.26
C GLY A 85 8.56 17.15 -7.01
N ARG A 86 7.30 17.07 -7.43
CA ARG A 86 6.50 15.86 -7.36
C ARG A 86 5.75 15.57 -8.64
N ALA A 87 5.57 14.29 -8.93
CA ALA A 87 4.76 13.80 -10.02
C ALA A 87 4.12 12.47 -9.60
N PHE A 88 2.80 12.48 -9.36
CA PHE A 88 2.04 11.32 -8.90
C PHE A 88 0.82 11.03 -9.75
N LEU A 89 0.53 9.75 -9.94
CA LEU A 89 -0.84 9.28 -10.13
C LEU A 89 -1.57 9.34 -8.79
N VAL A 90 -2.81 9.80 -8.81
CA VAL A 90 -3.68 9.87 -7.62
C VAL A 90 -4.89 8.98 -7.85
N LEU A 91 -4.96 7.89 -7.10
CA LEU A 91 -6.09 7.00 -7.06
C LEU A 91 -6.99 7.43 -5.90
N SER A 92 -8.27 7.66 -6.19
CA SER A 92 -9.28 8.06 -5.21
C SER A 92 -10.28 6.94 -4.98
N ASP A 93 -11.26 7.17 -4.11
CA ASP A 93 -12.34 6.24 -3.83
C ASP A 93 -11.88 4.90 -3.23
N LEU A 94 -10.93 4.94 -2.30
CA LEU A 94 -10.41 3.75 -1.62
C LEU A 94 -11.35 3.19 -0.53
N ALA A 95 -12.47 3.84 -0.25
CA ALA A 95 -13.42 3.39 0.78
C ALA A 95 -13.79 1.90 0.68
N PRO A 96 -14.02 1.33 -0.52
CA PRO A 96 -14.31 -0.11 -0.65
C PRO A 96 -13.16 -1.03 -0.25
N ALA A 97 -11.94 -0.51 -0.14
CA ALA A 97 -10.75 -1.28 0.26
C ALA A 97 -10.65 -1.47 1.78
N HIS A 98 -11.42 -0.71 2.60
CA HIS A 98 -11.41 -0.78 4.06
C HIS A 98 -10.00 -0.75 4.67
N ASN A 99 -9.10 0.10 4.12
CA ASN A 99 -7.68 0.17 4.48
C ASN A 99 -6.88 -1.13 4.29
N SER A 100 -7.44 -2.13 3.60
CA SER A 100 -6.76 -3.41 3.34
C SER A 100 -6.73 -3.67 1.85
N PHE A 101 -5.55 -3.46 1.24
CA PHE A 101 -5.38 -3.64 -0.20
C PHE A 101 -3.93 -3.92 -0.58
N TRP A 102 -3.79 -4.52 -1.75
CA TRP A 102 -2.52 -4.74 -2.43
C TRP A 102 -2.36 -3.71 -3.54
N ALA A 103 -1.17 -3.13 -3.63
CA ALA A 103 -0.77 -2.31 -4.76
C ALA A 103 0.48 -2.92 -5.42
N ARG A 104 0.54 -2.87 -6.75
CA ARG A 104 1.67 -3.32 -7.55
C ARG A 104 1.95 -2.32 -8.65
N LEU A 105 3.22 -2.10 -8.94
CA LEU A 105 3.68 -1.34 -10.08
C LEU A 105 5.03 -1.86 -10.55
N ARG A 106 5.33 -1.71 -11.84
CA ARG A 106 6.70 -1.78 -12.34
C ARG A 106 7.28 -0.37 -12.30
N LEU A 107 8.47 -0.25 -11.77
CA LEU A 107 9.13 1.02 -11.53
C LEU A 107 10.57 0.98 -12.00
N ARG A 108 11.03 2.05 -12.64
CA ARG A 108 12.44 2.28 -12.95
C ARG A 108 12.77 3.72 -12.62
N VAL A 109 13.65 3.91 -11.66
CA VAL A 109 14.23 5.22 -11.30
C VAL A 109 15.56 5.33 -12.02
N ALA A 110 15.74 6.35 -12.85
CA ALA A 110 16.98 6.50 -13.63
C ALA A 110 18.19 6.71 -12.71
N ASP A 111 18.04 7.64 -11.77
CA ASP A 111 19.04 7.97 -10.78
C ASP A 111 18.35 8.25 -9.44
N PHE A 112 18.93 7.79 -8.35
CA PHE A 112 18.51 8.14 -7.00
C PHE A 112 19.34 9.32 -6.48
N PRO A 113 18.83 10.08 -5.49
CA PRO A 113 19.58 11.18 -4.93
C PRO A 113 20.91 10.69 -4.31
N THR A 114 21.91 11.56 -4.36
CA THR A 114 23.20 11.36 -3.71
C THR A 114 23.58 12.59 -2.92
N ALA A 115 24.51 12.46 -2.00
CA ALA A 115 25.03 13.50 -1.10
C ALA A 115 24.88 14.97 -1.56
N PRO A 116 25.12 16.01 -0.74
CA PRO A 116 26.02 15.95 0.44
C PRO A 116 25.35 15.48 1.73
N ASP A 117 24.03 15.43 1.78
CA ASP A 117 23.29 15.17 3.02
C ASP A 117 22.21 14.11 2.78
N TRP A 118 21.46 13.78 3.81
CA TRP A 118 20.31 12.90 3.73
C TRP A 118 19.29 13.46 2.73
N ALA A 119 18.73 12.58 1.90
CA ALA A 119 17.68 12.94 0.97
C ALA A 119 16.59 11.87 0.97
N HIS A 120 15.37 12.27 1.28
CA HIS A 120 14.22 11.39 1.32
C HIS A 120 13.47 11.41 -0.01
N TRP A 121 13.00 10.26 -0.43
CA TRP A 121 12.17 10.14 -1.63
C TRP A 121 10.97 9.23 -1.38
N THR A 122 9.83 9.56 -1.99
CA THR A 122 8.56 8.86 -1.84
C THR A 122 8.11 8.29 -3.17
N ILE A 123 7.70 7.02 -3.17
CA ILE A 123 7.09 6.32 -4.31
C ILE A 123 5.58 6.15 -4.10
N ALA A 124 5.16 5.84 -2.88
CA ALA A 124 3.76 5.65 -2.55
C ALA A 124 3.39 6.40 -1.28
N GLU A 125 2.21 7.03 -1.30
CA GLU A 125 1.66 7.79 -0.19
C GLU A 125 0.16 7.52 -0.08
N ALA A 126 -0.28 7.01 1.06
CA ALA A 126 -1.69 6.79 1.38
C ALA A 126 -2.15 7.82 2.40
N ALA A 127 -3.26 8.50 2.12
CA ALA A 127 -3.79 9.59 2.91
C ALA A 127 -5.30 9.48 3.13
N GLY A 128 -5.77 10.04 4.22
CA GLY A 128 -7.18 10.27 4.52
C GLY A 128 -7.50 11.74 4.62
N SER A 129 -8.79 12.07 4.58
CA SER A 129 -9.28 13.43 4.77
C SER A 129 -9.55 13.78 6.24
N ASP A 130 -9.55 12.79 7.12
CA ASP A 130 -9.89 12.91 8.55
C ASP A 130 -8.70 13.31 9.44
N THR A 131 -7.47 13.21 8.91
CA THR A 131 -6.23 13.54 9.62
C THR A 131 -5.14 13.97 8.65
N PRO A 132 -4.20 14.82 9.06
CA PRO A 132 -3.03 15.15 8.26
C PRO A 132 -1.97 14.05 8.22
N THR A 133 -2.15 12.97 8.99
CA THR A 133 -1.21 11.84 9.01
C THR A 133 -1.20 11.12 7.67
N LEU A 134 -0.01 10.93 7.10
CA LEU A 134 0.21 10.16 5.88
C LEU A 134 0.92 8.85 6.22
N VAL A 135 0.59 7.80 5.49
CA VAL A 135 1.35 6.55 5.49
C VAL A 135 2.09 6.47 4.16
N ARG A 136 3.39 6.24 4.23
CA ARG A 136 4.25 6.04 3.05
C ARG A 136 4.63 4.55 2.97
N PRO A 137 3.81 3.74 2.32
CA PRO A 137 4.07 2.30 2.24
C PRO A 137 5.32 1.97 1.42
N LEU A 138 5.81 2.91 0.63
CA LEU A 138 7.03 2.74 -0.13
C LEU A 138 7.71 4.08 -0.42
N GLY A 139 8.96 4.12 -0.14
CA GLY A 139 9.89 5.21 -0.43
C GLY A 139 11.28 4.83 0.05
N GLY A 140 12.03 5.81 0.51
CA GLY A 140 13.36 5.56 1.06
C GLY A 140 14.17 6.82 1.22
N GLN A 141 15.47 6.62 1.42
CA GLN A 141 16.39 7.74 1.58
C GLN A 141 17.79 7.40 1.10
N TYR A 142 18.51 8.43 0.71
CA TYR A 142 19.95 8.41 0.61
C TYR A 142 20.55 8.56 2.00
N ALA A 143 21.47 7.68 2.35
CA ALA A 143 22.22 7.72 3.59
C ALA A 143 23.68 8.06 3.28
N PRO A 144 24.17 9.27 3.58
CA PRO A 144 25.55 9.67 3.28
C PRO A 144 26.58 8.85 4.05
N THR A 145 26.24 8.35 5.22
CA THR A 145 27.12 7.47 6.02
C THR A 145 27.37 6.12 5.37
N ASP A 146 26.37 5.60 4.66
CA ASP A 146 26.45 4.30 3.99
C ASP A 146 26.65 4.46 2.47
N GLN A 147 26.67 5.70 1.98
CA GLN A 147 26.82 6.10 0.57
C GLN A 147 25.86 5.35 -0.37
N GLY A 148 24.61 5.19 0.05
CA GLY A 148 23.64 4.41 -0.67
C GLY A 148 22.20 4.85 -0.48
N ASN A 149 21.36 4.42 -1.41
CA ASN A 149 19.91 4.57 -1.33
C ASN A 149 19.27 3.27 -0.85
N PHE A 150 18.38 3.38 0.12
CA PHE A 150 17.71 2.26 0.74
C PHE A 150 16.20 2.47 0.71
N TRP A 151 15.47 1.40 0.47
CA TRP A 151 14.03 1.37 0.58
C TRP A 151 13.58 1.57 2.02
N GLY A 152 12.40 2.11 2.20
CA GLY A 152 11.82 2.36 3.53
C GLY A 152 10.30 2.40 3.52
N VAL A 153 9.74 2.25 4.69
CA VAL A 153 8.33 2.48 5.03
C VAL A 153 8.30 3.55 6.11
N GLY A 154 7.40 4.51 6.01
CA GLY A 154 7.33 5.61 6.96
C GLY A 154 5.94 6.20 7.10
N SER A 155 5.83 7.25 7.91
CA SER A 155 4.64 8.07 8.05
C SER A 155 5.02 9.52 8.25
N ASP A 156 4.22 10.44 7.70
CA ASP A 156 4.30 11.85 8.00
C ASP A 156 3.32 12.18 9.11
N LEU A 157 3.77 12.94 10.10
CA LEU A 157 3.00 13.25 11.31
C LEU A 157 2.47 12.01 12.05
N GLY A 158 3.06 10.86 11.79
CA GLY A 158 2.78 9.59 12.45
C GLY A 158 3.98 9.10 13.27
N PRO A 159 3.85 8.00 14.00
CA PRO A 159 4.83 7.57 14.98
C PRO A 159 6.05 6.85 14.43
N THR A 160 6.08 6.44 13.16
CA THR A 160 7.13 5.56 12.64
C THR A 160 8.51 6.20 12.52
N GLY A 161 8.63 7.53 12.62
CA GLY A 161 9.79 8.24 12.12
C GLY A 161 9.78 8.32 10.58
N ASP A 162 10.84 8.85 9.98
CA ASP A 162 10.85 9.12 8.55
C ASP A 162 10.81 7.82 7.73
N TRP A 163 11.74 6.89 7.99
CA TRP A 163 11.83 5.63 7.24
C TRP A 163 12.28 4.48 8.12
N THR A 164 11.34 3.67 8.55
CA THR A 164 11.59 2.51 9.43
C THR A 164 12.33 1.40 8.69
N ALA A 165 13.28 0.79 9.35
CA ALA A 165 14.06 -0.39 8.91
C ALA A 165 14.80 -0.24 7.56
N TRP A 166 14.91 0.97 7.01
CA TRP A 166 15.49 1.21 5.70
C TRP A 166 16.94 0.73 5.54
N LYS A 167 17.75 0.74 6.61
CA LYS A 167 19.16 0.33 6.59
C LYS A 167 19.38 -1.15 6.30
N THR A 168 18.40 -1.99 6.62
CA THR A 168 18.49 -3.44 6.46
C THR A 168 17.81 -3.93 5.20
N SER A 169 17.15 -3.04 4.46
CA SER A 169 16.48 -3.39 3.21
C SER A 169 17.46 -3.69 2.06
N ALA A 170 16.92 -4.27 1.00
CA ALA A 170 17.65 -4.32 -0.28
C ALA A 170 17.95 -2.89 -0.76
N PRO A 171 19.15 -2.62 -1.28
CA PRO A 171 19.49 -1.33 -1.87
C PRO A 171 18.55 -0.98 -3.03
N ALA A 172 18.18 0.31 -3.13
CA ALA A 172 17.45 0.82 -4.27
C ALA A 172 18.39 0.89 -5.49
N LYS A 173 18.00 0.26 -6.59
CA LYS A 173 18.84 0.11 -7.79
C LYS A 173 18.41 1.09 -8.86
N ALA A 174 19.28 2.03 -9.20
CA ALA A 174 19.09 2.95 -10.32
C ALA A 174 19.13 2.22 -11.69
N GLY A 175 18.42 2.78 -12.66
CA GLY A 175 18.44 2.35 -14.05
C GLY A 175 17.79 0.99 -14.35
N THR A 176 17.28 0.29 -13.36
CA THR A 176 16.74 -1.07 -13.48
C THR A 176 15.24 -1.09 -13.25
N TRP A 177 14.49 -1.80 -14.10
CA TRP A 177 13.08 -2.08 -13.85
C TRP A 177 12.96 -3.05 -12.67
N GLN A 178 12.17 -2.67 -11.70
CA GLN A 178 11.81 -3.48 -10.55
C GLN A 178 10.29 -3.63 -10.48
N CYS A 179 9.83 -4.79 -10.09
CA CYS A 179 8.43 -5.00 -9.73
C CYS A 179 8.28 -4.76 -8.24
N VAL A 180 7.52 -3.75 -7.91
CA VAL A 180 7.26 -3.37 -6.52
C VAL A 180 5.82 -3.69 -6.18
N GLU A 181 5.62 -4.36 -5.06
CA GLU A 181 4.30 -4.66 -4.53
C GLU A 181 4.29 -4.35 -3.04
N PHE A 182 3.20 -3.78 -2.54
CA PHE A 182 3.01 -3.60 -1.12
C PHE A 182 1.58 -3.94 -0.71
N HIS A 183 1.44 -4.36 0.53
CA HIS A 183 0.17 -4.67 1.17
C HIS A 183 -0.04 -3.77 2.37
N LEU A 184 -1.17 -3.09 2.42
CA LEU A 184 -1.68 -2.49 3.63
C LEU A 184 -2.76 -3.41 4.20
N ASP A 185 -2.66 -3.73 5.50
CA ASP A 185 -3.62 -4.57 6.21
C ASP A 185 -4.11 -3.83 7.46
N ALA A 186 -5.39 -3.51 7.47
CA ALA A 186 -6.03 -2.78 8.56
C ALA A 186 -6.12 -3.58 9.88
N THR A 187 -5.92 -4.90 9.85
CA THR A 187 -6.11 -5.76 11.02
C THR A 187 -5.15 -5.38 12.16
N ASP A 188 -3.89 -5.08 11.81
CA ASP A 188 -2.85 -4.65 12.74
C ASP A 188 -2.04 -3.46 12.19
N ASN A 189 -2.64 -2.69 11.29
CA ASN A 189 -2.04 -1.54 10.61
C ASN A 189 -0.69 -1.90 9.96
N ARG A 190 -0.67 -3.06 9.31
CA ARG A 190 0.56 -3.64 8.78
C ARG A 190 0.83 -3.14 7.37
N VAL A 191 2.08 -2.76 7.12
CA VAL A 191 2.64 -2.56 5.79
C VAL A 191 3.65 -3.65 5.51
N THR A 192 3.49 -4.37 4.39
CA THR A 192 4.45 -5.38 3.93
C THR A 192 4.86 -5.04 2.50
N VAL A 193 6.16 -5.09 2.21
CA VAL A 193 6.74 -4.71 0.91
C VAL A 193 7.38 -5.92 0.25
N TYR A 194 7.22 -6.02 -1.06
CA TYR A 194 7.83 -7.05 -1.90
C TYR A 194 8.57 -6.38 -3.06
N LEU A 195 9.81 -6.78 -3.30
CA LEU A 195 10.62 -6.37 -4.44
C LEU A 195 10.88 -7.59 -5.32
N ASP A 196 10.52 -7.52 -6.58
CA ASP A 196 10.64 -8.63 -7.54
C ASP A 196 10.07 -9.95 -7.01
N GLY A 197 8.91 -9.86 -6.37
CA GLY A 197 8.17 -10.99 -5.79
C GLY A 197 8.68 -11.48 -4.43
N ARG A 198 9.79 -10.94 -3.90
CA ARG A 198 10.39 -11.31 -2.62
C ARG A 198 9.99 -10.34 -1.52
N GLU A 199 9.46 -10.87 -0.44
CA GLU A 199 9.15 -10.08 0.75
C GLU A 199 10.43 -9.47 1.35
N GLN A 200 10.32 -8.19 1.71
CA GLN A 200 11.35 -7.44 2.43
C GLN A 200 10.92 -7.35 3.89
N SER A 201 11.20 -8.40 4.67
CA SER A 201 10.76 -8.51 6.06
C SER A 201 11.20 -7.32 6.93
N GLU A 202 12.36 -6.76 6.62
CA GLU A 202 12.94 -5.62 7.34
C GLU A 202 12.18 -4.31 7.12
N LEU A 203 11.36 -4.25 6.05
CA LEU A 203 10.47 -3.11 5.76
C LEU A 203 9.08 -3.28 6.38
N THR A 204 8.79 -4.42 7.00
CA THR A 204 7.49 -4.66 7.61
C THR A 204 7.32 -3.82 8.86
N VAL A 205 6.23 -3.06 8.91
CA VAL A 205 5.78 -2.32 10.10
C VAL A 205 4.37 -2.73 10.48
N SER A 206 4.00 -2.52 11.74
CA SER A 206 2.65 -2.78 12.25
C SER A 206 2.38 -1.89 13.47
N THR A 207 1.16 -1.96 14.02
CA THR A 207 0.73 -1.12 15.16
C THR A 207 1.79 -0.98 16.27
N LYS A 208 2.48 -2.07 16.61
CA LYS A 208 3.48 -2.10 17.72
C LYS A 208 4.92 -2.26 17.25
N GLN A 209 5.14 -2.52 15.97
CA GLN A 209 6.48 -2.79 15.42
C GLN A 209 6.75 -1.82 14.27
N HIS A 210 7.30 -0.64 14.56
CA HIS A 210 7.49 0.40 13.55
C HIS A 210 8.68 1.33 13.77
N GLY A 211 9.38 1.27 14.90
CA GLY A 211 10.43 2.25 15.26
C GLY A 211 9.82 3.64 15.57
N GLY A 212 10.63 4.69 15.53
CA GLY A 212 10.18 6.05 15.80
C GLY A 212 9.80 6.30 17.26
N THR A 213 8.58 6.78 17.52
CA THR A 213 8.08 7.03 18.88
C THR A 213 7.48 5.77 19.51
N GLY A 214 7.10 5.83 20.79
CA GLY A 214 6.43 4.72 21.47
C GLY A 214 4.91 4.65 21.27
N ASP A 215 4.34 5.57 20.47
CA ASP A 215 2.91 5.61 20.20
C ASP A 215 2.51 4.53 19.19
N ASP A 216 1.24 4.14 19.21
CA ASP A 216 0.75 3.14 18.27
C ASP A 216 0.70 3.67 16.84
N PHE A 217 1.22 2.88 15.89
CA PHE A 217 1.03 3.15 14.47
C PHE A 217 -0.37 2.71 14.06
N VAL A 218 -1.21 3.67 13.73
CA VAL A 218 -2.61 3.45 13.33
C VAL A 218 -2.86 4.09 11.98
N PHE A 219 -3.42 3.34 11.06
CA PHE A 219 -3.82 3.87 9.76
C PHE A 219 -4.94 4.90 9.91
N PRO A 220 -4.83 6.09 9.27
CA PRO A 220 -6.01 6.89 9.02
C PRO A 220 -6.96 6.14 8.08
N ARG A 221 -8.18 6.60 7.96
CA ARG A 221 -9.04 6.10 6.90
C ARG A 221 -8.52 6.61 5.55
N PHE A 222 -8.00 5.72 4.72
CA PHE A 222 -7.46 6.10 3.42
C PHE A 222 -8.57 6.44 2.42
N ASP A 223 -8.48 7.63 1.85
CA ASP A 223 -9.32 8.12 0.76
C ASP A 223 -8.56 8.11 -0.57
N THR A 224 -7.23 8.31 -0.50
CA THR A 224 -6.35 8.39 -1.67
C THR A 224 -5.09 7.57 -1.50
N LEU A 225 -4.60 7.07 -2.65
CA LEU A 225 -3.26 6.53 -2.81
C LEU A 225 -2.58 7.26 -3.95
N LYS A 226 -1.41 7.84 -3.68
CA LYS A 226 -0.54 8.41 -4.69
C LYS A 226 0.57 7.42 -5.03
N LEU A 227 0.86 7.25 -6.31
CA LEU A 227 1.96 6.43 -6.83
C LEU A 227 2.78 7.27 -7.80
N GLY A 228 4.09 7.39 -7.56
CA GLY A 228 4.94 8.22 -8.40
C GLY A 228 6.29 8.55 -7.80
N TRP A 229 6.63 9.82 -7.79
CA TRP A 229 7.90 10.31 -7.28
C TRP A 229 7.76 11.68 -6.62
N GLN A 230 8.39 11.82 -5.48
CA GLN A 230 8.68 13.09 -4.83
C GLN A 230 10.03 13.01 -4.13
N LEU A 231 10.88 14.00 -4.33
CA LEU A 231 12.05 14.23 -3.48
C LEU A 231 11.68 15.21 -2.37
N TYR A 232 12.28 15.03 -1.21
CA TYR A 232 11.95 15.79 -0.01
C TYR A 232 13.20 16.32 0.67
N GLN A 233 14.03 17.05 0.06
CA GLN A 233 15.13 17.87 0.63
C GLN A 233 15.85 18.56 -0.51
N SER A 234 16.08 19.85 -0.36
CA SER A 234 16.83 20.65 -1.32
C SER A 234 18.33 20.38 -1.20
N GLY A 235 19.00 20.33 -2.34
CA GLY A 235 20.45 20.23 -2.40
C GLY A 235 21.05 18.90 -2.82
N PRO A 236 20.28 17.77 -2.90
CA PRO A 236 20.84 16.52 -3.43
C PRO A 236 21.10 16.63 -4.94
N THR A 237 21.89 15.71 -5.45
CA THR A 237 22.12 15.50 -6.87
C THR A 237 21.56 14.16 -7.32
N PRO A 238 21.00 14.02 -8.54
CA PRO A 238 20.85 15.06 -9.56
C PRO A 238 19.81 16.13 -9.18
N SER A 239 19.80 17.25 -9.93
CA SER A 239 18.80 18.32 -9.76
C SER A 239 17.44 17.99 -10.40
N ALA A 240 17.38 16.95 -11.22
CA ALA A 240 16.16 16.46 -11.87
C ALA A 240 16.13 14.94 -11.86
N TYR A 241 14.92 14.39 -11.77
CA TYR A 241 14.68 12.95 -11.69
C TYR A 241 13.81 12.48 -12.86
N ASP A 242 14.11 11.29 -13.36
CA ASP A 242 13.39 10.60 -14.41
C ASP A 242 12.96 9.23 -13.88
N VAL A 243 11.67 9.05 -13.72
CA VAL A 243 11.08 7.82 -13.21
C VAL A 243 10.11 7.28 -14.24
N ARG A 244 10.12 5.97 -14.43
CA ARG A 244 9.20 5.28 -15.33
C ARG A 244 8.34 4.30 -14.56
N MET A 245 7.06 4.24 -14.92
CA MET A 245 6.07 3.42 -14.25
C MET A 245 5.22 2.68 -15.28
N ASP A 246 4.89 1.42 -14.96
CA ASP A 246 4.02 0.60 -15.78
C ASP A 246 3.29 -0.45 -14.93
N ASP A 247 2.30 -1.15 -15.52
CA ASP A 247 1.59 -2.26 -14.90
C ASP A 247 1.04 -1.95 -13.49
N VAL A 248 0.48 -0.75 -13.31
CA VAL A 248 -0.13 -0.35 -12.03
C VAL A 248 -1.39 -1.16 -11.77
N ALA A 249 -1.50 -1.73 -10.59
CA ALA A 249 -2.69 -2.44 -10.15
C ALA A 249 -2.97 -2.22 -8.67
N LEU A 250 -4.24 -2.06 -8.32
CA LEU A 250 -4.74 -2.01 -6.96
C LEU A 250 -5.83 -3.08 -6.80
N SER A 251 -5.76 -3.90 -5.75
CA SER A 251 -6.62 -5.07 -5.59
C SER A 251 -6.83 -5.43 -4.12
N SER A 252 -7.96 -6.06 -3.81
CA SER A 252 -8.20 -6.68 -2.49
C SER A 252 -7.42 -7.98 -2.26
N LYS A 253 -6.77 -8.51 -3.29
CA LYS A 253 -5.90 -9.69 -3.21
C LYS A 253 -4.56 -9.41 -3.82
N ARG A 254 -3.56 -10.19 -3.42
CA ARG A 254 -2.22 -10.09 -4.00
C ARG A 254 -2.30 -10.17 -5.52
N VAL A 255 -1.71 -9.17 -6.18
CA VAL A 255 -1.72 -9.10 -7.65
C VAL A 255 -0.75 -10.13 -8.24
N GLY A 256 0.41 -10.29 -7.63
CA GLY A 256 1.46 -11.20 -8.10
C GLY A 256 1.98 -10.82 -9.49
N GLY A 257 2.63 -11.77 -10.18
CA GLY A 257 3.16 -11.54 -11.53
C GLY A 257 4.44 -10.70 -11.58
N CYS A 258 5.10 -10.56 -10.44
CA CYS A 258 6.42 -9.95 -10.32
C CYS A 258 7.58 -10.96 -10.56
N ALA A 259 7.27 -12.16 -11.00
CA ALA A 259 8.32 -13.07 -11.43
C ALA A 259 9.01 -12.54 -12.69
N PRO A 260 10.32 -12.67 -12.81
CA PRO A 260 11.08 -12.27 -14.00
C PRO A 260 10.66 -13.04 -15.24
#